data_c20a5e4d399e4212f29839325c20508a
#
_entry.id   c20a5e4d399e4212f29839325c20508a
#
_cell.length_a   1.000
_cell.length_b   1.000
_cell.length_c   1.000
_cell.angle_alpha   90.00
_cell.angle_beta   90.00
_cell.angle_gamma   90.00
#
_symmetry.space_group_name_H-M   'P 1'
#
loop_
_entity.id
_entity.type
_entity.pdbx_description
1 polymer ?
#
loop_
_entity_poly.entity_id
_entity_poly.type
_entity_poly.pdbx_seq_one_letter_code
_entity_poly.pdbx_strand_id
1 'polypeptide(L)'
;MVISVATRVHSQKAEQALGLAQREIDRTRVLVERGNYTVVDLPPLAPGADQDAETALGANLTAAPTDYDHADPVDVNGDGDDDFLVQRYRVIGQEDGDGIPVAFAMGVRVYDIDVSGGGNLSTDPASLVMTSSDGGRGTQPLAVLYSTIATSDQGESLCNLNTYLRPNALPDQNEPSPTSGRLPDSCN
;
A
#
# COMPACT_ATOMS: atom_id res chain seq x y z
N MET A 1 26.44 -9.11 27.03
CA MET A 1 25.94 -10.13 26.08
C MET A 1 24.42 -10.03 25.79
N VAL A 2 23.68 -9.18 26.45
CA VAL A 2 22.21 -9.04 26.30
C VAL A 2 21.80 -8.21 25.06
N ILE A 3 22.60 -7.24 24.63
CA ILE A 3 22.31 -6.33 23.51
C ILE A 3 22.19 -7.07 22.15
N SER A 4 22.96 -8.14 21.96
CA SER A 4 22.98 -8.90 20.71
C SER A 4 21.69 -9.69 20.43
N VAL A 5 20.95 -10.10 21.46
CA VAL A 5 19.71 -10.86 21.32
C VAL A 5 18.54 -9.96 20.93
N ALA A 6 18.41 -8.81 21.57
CA ALA A 6 17.35 -7.85 21.28
C ALA A 6 17.43 -7.34 19.82
N THR A 7 18.64 -7.06 19.32
CA THR A 7 18.84 -6.63 17.93
C THR A 7 18.40 -7.71 16.93
N ARG A 8 18.67 -8.98 17.23
CA ARG A 8 18.23 -10.09 16.37
C ARG A 8 16.70 -10.21 16.29
N VAL A 9 16.03 -10.14 17.42
CA VAL A 9 14.56 -10.23 17.47
C VAL A 9 13.93 -9.10 16.67
N HIS A 10 14.43 -7.87 16.82
CA HIS A 10 13.90 -6.72 16.05
C HIS A 10 14.14 -6.84 14.54
N SER A 11 15.32 -7.33 14.14
CA SER A 11 15.60 -7.57 12.72
C SER A 11 14.69 -8.66 12.14
N GLN A 12 14.43 -9.73 12.88
CA GLN A 12 13.53 -10.80 12.45
C GLN A 12 12.08 -10.31 12.33
N LYS A 13 11.57 -9.53 13.30
CA LYS A 13 10.24 -8.93 13.21
C LYS A 13 10.11 -8.01 11.99
N ALA A 14 11.12 -7.18 11.70
CA ALA A 14 11.11 -6.30 10.52
C ALA A 14 11.11 -7.08 9.20
N GLU A 15 11.89 -8.17 9.11
CA GLU A 15 11.91 -9.06 7.93
C GLU A 15 10.55 -9.77 7.74
N GLN A 16 9.93 -10.25 8.81
CA GLN A 16 8.60 -10.85 8.77
C GLN A 16 7.54 -9.84 8.35
N ALA A 17 7.58 -8.61 8.90
CA ALA A 17 6.68 -7.53 8.54
C ALA A 17 6.81 -7.16 7.06
N LEU A 18 8.04 -7.09 6.52
CA LEU A 18 8.27 -6.84 5.11
C LEU A 18 7.71 -7.97 4.23
N GLY A 19 7.91 -9.22 4.63
CA GLY A 19 7.35 -10.38 3.94
C GLY A 19 5.81 -10.39 3.93
N LEU A 20 5.18 -9.95 5.02
CA LEU A 20 3.73 -9.75 5.08
C LEU A 20 3.26 -8.68 4.11
N ALA A 21 3.91 -7.50 4.13
CA ALA A 21 3.56 -6.42 3.24
C ALA A 21 3.66 -6.82 1.76
N GLN A 22 4.71 -7.54 1.38
CA GLN A 22 4.89 -8.08 0.02
C GLN A 22 3.77 -9.06 -0.35
N ARG A 23 3.41 -9.96 0.55
CA ARG A 23 2.32 -10.93 0.34
C ARG A 23 0.99 -10.24 0.05
N GLU A 24 0.66 -9.18 0.76
CA GLU A 24 -0.59 -8.44 0.56
C GLU A 24 -0.63 -7.72 -0.79
N ILE A 25 0.48 -7.11 -1.20
CA ILE A 25 0.62 -6.52 -2.54
C ILE A 25 0.46 -7.59 -3.63
N ASP A 26 1.16 -8.71 -3.50
CA ASP A 26 1.11 -9.78 -4.50
C ASP A 26 -0.27 -10.44 -4.56
N ARG A 27 -0.94 -10.59 -3.42
CA ARG A 27 -2.33 -11.06 -3.37
C ARG A 27 -3.26 -10.15 -4.16
N THR A 28 -3.16 -8.85 -3.96
CA THR A 28 -3.99 -7.86 -4.68
C THR A 28 -3.63 -7.85 -6.17
N ARG A 29 -2.36 -7.93 -6.53
CA ARG A 29 -1.91 -8.02 -7.92
C ARG A 29 -2.50 -9.24 -8.62
N VAL A 30 -2.40 -10.43 -8.02
CA VAL A 30 -2.96 -11.67 -8.59
C VAL A 30 -4.48 -11.59 -8.71
N LEU A 31 -5.16 -10.95 -7.75
CA LEU A 31 -6.62 -10.72 -7.83
C LEU A 31 -6.98 -9.87 -9.05
N VAL A 32 -6.27 -8.75 -9.25
CA VAL A 32 -6.48 -7.82 -10.37
C VAL A 32 -6.11 -8.46 -11.70
N GLU A 33 -5.01 -9.22 -11.77
CA GLU A 33 -4.59 -9.94 -12.98
C GLU A 33 -5.61 -11.01 -13.43
N ARG A 34 -6.36 -11.61 -12.51
CA ARG A 34 -7.41 -12.57 -12.83
C ARG A 34 -8.64 -11.93 -13.47
N GLY A 35 -8.82 -10.62 -13.34
CA GLY A 35 -9.91 -9.86 -13.95
C GLY A 35 -11.32 -10.15 -13.41
N ASN A 36 -11.47 -11.05 -12.44
CA ASN A 36 -12.76 -11.40 -11.86
C ASN A 36 -12.83 -10.89 -10.41
N TYR A 37 -12.90 -9.58 -10.25
CA TYR A 37 -13.00 -8.90 -8.97
C TYR A 37 -13.99 -7.73 -9.04
N THR A 38 -14.43 -7.32 -7.89
CA THR A 38 -15.28 -6.16 -7.70
C THR A 38 -14.60 -5.15 -6.75
N VAL A 39 -15.16 -3.96 -6.62
CA VAL A 39 -14.62 -2.91 -5.74
C VAL A 39 -14.46 -3.39 -4.29
N VAL A 40 -15.35 -4.28 -3.81
CA VAL A 40 -15.32 -4.81 -2.44
C VAL A 40 -14.22 -5.85 -2.20
N ASP A 41 -13.68 -6.44 -3.26
CA ASP A 41 -12.57 -7.40 -3.18
C ASP A 41 -11.21 -6.69 -3.08
N LEU A 42 -11.17 -5.40 -3.40
CA LEU A 42 -9.98 -4.56 -3.35
C LEU A 42 -9.78 -3.96 -1.95
N PRO A 43 -8.55 -3.56 -1.60
CA PRO A 43 -8.31 -2.80 -0.38
C PRO A 43 -9.19 -1.55 -0.29
N PRO A 44 -9.62 -1.13 0.91
CA PRO A 44 -10.45 0.06 1.11
C PRO A 44 -9.82 1.31 0.50
N LEU A 45 -10.67 2.21 -0.02
CA LEU A 45 -10.23 3.47 -0.61
C LEU A 45 -9.88 4.48 0.48
N ALA A 46 -8.67 5.03 0.46
CA ALA A 46 -8.25 6.15 1.29
C ALA A 46 -8.69 7.47 0.65
N PRO A 47 -9.74 8.13 1.16
CA PRO A 47 -10.21 9.39 0.63
C PRO A 47 -9.20 10.51 0.93
N GLY A 48 -8.96 11.39 -0.05
CA GLY A 48 -8.08 12.54 0.12
C GLY A 48 -6.57 12.26 0.01
N ALA A 49 -6.18 11.01 -0.25
CA ALA A 49 -4.79 10.68 -0.59
C ALA A 49 -4.49 10.89 -2.08
N ASP A 50 -5.46 11.39 -2.85
CA ASP A 50 -5.37 11.55 -4.30
C ASP A 50 -4.76 10.30 -4.97
N GLN A 51 -3.67 10.46 -5.70
CA GLN A 51 -2.94 9.35 -6.32
C GLN A 51 -1.69 8.94 -5.54
N ASP A 52 -1.43 9.59 -4.41
CA ASP A 52 -0.24 9.36 -3.61
C ASP A 52 -0.58 8.51 -2.36
N ALA A 53 -0.23 7.23 -2.42
CA ALA A 53 -0.46 6.30 -1.32
C ALA A 53 0.34 6.66 -0.04
N GLU A 54 1.40 7.46 -0.15
CA GLU A 54 2.19 7.86 1.02
C GLU A 54 1.43 8.83 1.92
N THR A 55 0.52 9.63 1.33
CA THR A 55 -0.23 10.67 2.05
C THR A 55 -1.42 10.13 2.87
N ALA A 56 -1.82 8.87 2.67
CA ALA A 56 -2.88 8.25 3.44
C ALA A 56 -2.52 8.18 4.94
N LEU A 57 -3.50 8.40 5.81
CA LEU A 57 -3.30 8.33 7.26
C LEU A 57 -2.86 6.93 7.70
N GLY A 58 -2.11 6.88 8.80
CA GLY A 58 -1.70 5.62 9.44
C GLY A 58 -2.89 4.87 10.04
N ALA A 59 -2.64 3.63 10.47
CA ALA A 59 -3.67 2.79 11.07
C ALA A 59 -4.29 3.42 12.32
N ASN A 60 -5.59 3.20 12.48
CA ASN A 60 -6.37 3.61 13.65
C ASN A 60 -6.90 2.35 14.35
N LEU A 61 -6.47 2.13 15.58
CA LEU A 61 -6.81 0.94 16.35
C LEU A 61 -8.31 0.80 16.69
N THR A 62 -9.09 1.86 16.46
CA THR A 62 -10.55 1.89 16.68
C THR A 62 -11.34 1.93 15.38
N ALA A 63 -10.69 1.90 14.22
CA ALA A 63 -11.35 1.93 12.92
C ALA A 63 -12.18 0.67 12.67
N ALA A 64 -13.27 0.82 11.91
CA ALA A 64 -14.06 -0.35 11.50
C ALA A 64 -13.32 -1.17 10.41
N PRO A 65 -13.57 -2.48 10.31
CA PRO A 65 -12.89 -3.35 9.34
C PRO A 65 -13.01 -2.93 7.87
N THR A 66 -14.01 -2.10 7.55
CA THR A 66 -14.23 -1.57 6.19
C THR A 66 -13.48 -0.27 5.92
N ASP A 67 -12.90 0.34 6.94
CA ASP A 67 -12.22 1.63 6.82
C ASP A 67 -10.78 1.44 6.31
N TYR A 68 -10.28 2.38 5.55
CA TYR A 68 -8.93 2.33 4.98
C TYR A 68 -7.82 2.46 6.02
N ASP A 69 -8.12 3.02 7.16
CA ASP A 69 -7.22 3.15 8.30
C ASP A 69 -7.37 2.01 9.33
N HIS A 70 -8.21 1.01 9.04
CA HIS A 70 -8.24 -0.23 9.81
C HIS A 70 -6.97 -1.05 9.61
N ALA A 71 -6.52 -1.73 10.67
CA ALA A 71 -5.44 -2.71 10.58
C ALA A 71 -5.92 -4.06 11.10
N ASP A 72 -5.80 -5.08 10.27
CA ASP A 72 -6.17 -6.46 10.60
C ASP A 72 -5.08 -7.11 11.46
N PRO A 73 -5.42 -7.77 12.56
CA PRO A 73 -4.49 -8.58 13.33
C PRO A 73 -4.10 -9.84 12.55
N VAL A 74 -2.83 -10.22 12.61
CA VAL A 74 -2.28 -11.37 11.89
C VAL A 74 -1.35 -12.19 12.79
N ASP A 75 -1.67 -13.47 12.96
CA ASP A 75 -0.80 -14.50 13.51
C ASP A 75 0.07 -15.09 12.39
N VAL A 76 1.37 -14.93 12.48
CA VAL A 76 2.33 -15.39 11.45
C VAL A 76 2.88 -16.78 11.75
N ASN A 77 2.96 -17.11 13.02
CA ASN A 77 3.59 -18.35 13.48
C ASN A 77 2.58 -19.48 13.74
N GLY A 78 1.28 -19.18 13.83
CA GLY A 78 0.19 -20.15 14.03
C GLY A 78 0.04 -20.63 15.47
N ASP A 79 0.51 -19.86 16.45
CA ASP A 79 0.39 -20.21 17.87
C ASP A 79 -0.94 -19.75 18.50
N GLY A 80 -1.72 -18.96 17.78
CA GLY A 80 -3.03 -18.46 18.19
C GLY A 80 -2.99 -17.06 18.80
N ASP A 81 -1.80 -16.47 18.95
CA ASP A 81 -1.61 -15.08 19.35
C ASP A 81 -1.25 -14.24 18.10
N ASP A 82 -1.82 -13.04 17.99
CA ASP A 82 -1.49 -12.15 16.88
C ASP A 82 -0.11 -11.51 17.07
N ASP A 83 0.68 -11.47 15.98
CA ASP A 83 2.03 -10.93 15.98
C ASP A 83 2.09 -9.51 15.43
N PHE A 84 1.22 -9.19 14.45
CA PHE A 84 1.25 -7.94 13.70
C PHE A 84 -0.15 -7.39 13.46
N LEU A 85 -0.20 -6.08 13.19
CA LEU A 85 -1.36 -5.37 12.63
C LEU A 85 -1.04 -4.93 11.21
N VAL A 86 -1.88 -5.29 10.23
CA VAL A 86 -1.67 -5.02 8.81
C VAL A 86 -2.73 -4.06 8.29
N GLN A 87 -2.34 -2.82 8.02
CA GLN A 87 -3.16 -1.84 7.31
C GLN A 87 -2.98 -2.00 5.81
N ARG A 88 -4.11 -2.10 5.07
CA ARG A 88 -4.15 -2.19 3.61
C ARG A 88 -5.12 -1.15 3.07
N TYR A 89 -4.71 -0.41 2.08
CA TYR A 89 -5.56 0.60 1.45
C TYR A 89 -5.12 0.84 0.00
N ARG A 90 -6.01 1.41 -0.78
CA ARG A 90 -5.74 1.93 -2.11
C ARG A 90 -6.08 3.42 -2.19
N VAL A 91 -5.52 4.09 -3.17
CA VAL A 91 -5.89 5.48 -3.49
C VAL A 91 -6.69 5.53 -4.78
N ILE A 92 -7.25 6.71 -5.09
CA ILE A 92 -8.00 6.94 -6.33
C ILE A 92 -7.13 6.55 -7.52
N GLY A 93 -7.72 5.79 -8.45
CA GLY A 93 -7.08 5.31 -9.66
C GLY A 93 -7.92 5.55 -10.90
N GLN A 94 -7.57 4.86 -11.98
CA GLN A 94 -8.39 4.79 -13.19
C GLN A 94 -9.43 3.68 -13.01
N GLU A 95 -10.64 3.95 -13.44
CA GLU A 95 -11.76 3.01 -13.42
C GLU A 95 -12.16 2.68 -14.87
N ASP A 96 -12.73 1.50 -15.07
CA ASP A 96 -13.36 1.11 -16.32
C ASP A 96 -14.76 1.72 -16.46
N GLY A 97 -15.49 1.31 -17.55
CA GLY A 97 -16.84 1.80 -17.80
C GLY A 97 -17.90 1.37 -16.77
N ASP A 98 -17.59 0.40 -15.93
CA ASP A 98 -18.45 -0.12 -14.87
C ASP A 98 -18.07 0.42 -13.49
N GLY A 99 -17.08 1.31 -13.40
CA GLY A 99 -16.58 1.92 -12.16
C GLY A 99 -15.67 0.99 -11.35
N ILE A 100 -15.08 -0.02 -11.99
CA ILE A 100 -14.13 -0.93 -11.35
C ILE A 100 -12.71 -0.37 -11.51
N PRO A 101 -11.94 -0.20 -10.43
CA PRO A 101 -10.58 0.28 -10.53
C PRO A 101 -9.67 -0.67 -11.32
N VAL A 102 -9.09 -0.19 -12.41
CA VAL A 102 -8.21 -0.95 -13.32
C VAL A 102 -6.75 -0.55 -13.24
N ALA A 103 -6.44 0.63 -12.70
CA ALA A 103 -5.09 1.07 -12.38
C ALA A 103 -5.12 1.99 -11.15
N PHE A 104 -4.38 1.64 -10.10
CA PHE A 104 -4.35 2.39 -8.83
C PHE A 104 -3.04 2.12 -8.08
N ALA A 105 -2.69 3.01 -7.16
CA ALA A 105 -1.66 2.69 -6.17
C ALA A 105 -2.30 2.14 -4.90
N MET A 106 -1.59 1.23 -4.23
CA MET A 106 -1.93 0.75 -2.91
C MET A 106 -0.74 0.88 -1.96
N GLY A 107 -1.06 1.02 -0.69
CA GLY A 107 -0.11 0.98 0.40
C GLY A 107 -0.42 -0.15 1.37
N VAL A 108 0.63 -0.73 1.92
CA VAL A 108 0.59 -1.68 3.02
C VAL A 108 1.54 -1.21 4.11
N ARG A 109 1.03 -1.09 5.33
CA ARG A 109 1.83 -0.78 6.52
C ARG A 109 1.64 -1.90 7.53
N VAL A 110 2.72 -2.39 8.08
CA VAL A 110 2.73 -3.47 9.07
C VAL A 110 3.29 -2.93 10.37
N TYR A 111 2.49 -2.99 11.42
CA TYR A 111 2.85 -2.55 12.76
C TYR A 111 3.07 -3.78 13.66
N ASP A 112 3.83 -3.58 14.75
CA ASP A 112 3.90 -4.58 15.83
C ASP A 112 2.52 -4.69 16.50
N ILE A 113 2.14 -5.87 16.99
CA ILE A 113 0.89 -6.03 17.74
C ILE A 113 0.86 -5.19 19.02
N ASP A 114 2.03 -4.94 19.61
CA ASP A 114 2.18 -4.17 20.85
C ASP A 114 2.05 -2.64 20.66
N VAL A 115 1.70 -2.17 19.44
CA VAL A 115 1.50 -0.73 19.22
C VAL A 115 0.40 -0.18 20.12
N SER A 116 0.59 1.03 20.59
CA SER A 116 -0.38 1.73 21.42
C SER A 116 -0.47 3.19 21.03
N GLY A 117 -1.66 3.74 21.02
CA GLY A 117 -1.90 5.15 20.69
C GLY A 117 -3.38 5.47 20.65
N GLY A 118 -3.71 6.75 20.75
CA GLY A 118 -5.04 7.28 20.48
C GLY A 118 -5.06 7.98 19.13
N GLY A 119 -5.95 7.61 18.24
CA GLY A 119 -6.02 8.16 16.88
C GLY A 119 -5.16 7.37 15.88
N ASN A 120 -4.77 8.02 14.78
CA ASN A 120 -3.98 7.37 13.74
C ASN A 120 -2.52 7.19 14.18
N LEU A 121 -1.98 6.00 13.89
CA LEU A 121 -0.57 5.68 14.08
C LEU A 121 0.31 6.46 13.10
N SER A 122 1.63 6.47 13.34
CA SER A 122 2.59 7.09 12.43
C SER A 122 2.64 6.36 11.09
N THR A 123 2.97 7.09 10.03
CA THR A 123 3.17 6.56 8.68
C THR A 123 4.65 6.33 8.36
N ASP A 124 5.55 7.00 9.10
CA ASP A 124 6.99 6.88 8.91
C ASP A 124 7.50 5.54 9.44
N PRO A 125 8.31 4.80 8.68
CA PRO A 125 8.83 3.51 9.11
C PRO A 125 9.73 3.64 10.34
N ALA A 126 9.65 2.66 11.23
CA ALA A 126 10.47 2.59 12.41
C ALA A 126 11.96 2.54 12.05
N SER A 127 12.77 3.38 12.70
CA SER A 127 14.21 3.34 12.51
C SER A 127 14.81 2.06 13.10
N LEU A 128 15.61 1.35 12.30
CA LEU A 128 16.38 0.18 12.73
C LEU A 128 17.63 0.57 13.54
N VAL A 129 17.91 1.87 13.68
CA VAL A 129 19.09 2.36 14.40
C VAL A 129 18.86 2.30 15.92
N MET A 130 19.76 1.63 16.63
CA MET A 130 19.67 1.30 18.07
C MET A 130 19.74 2.49 19.03
N THR A 131 19.83 3.73 18.54
CA THR A 131 20.04 4.92 19.38
C THR A 131 18.76 5.70 19.70
N SER A 132 17.62 5.34 19.12
CA SER A 132 16.34 5.94 19.48
C SER A 132 15.74 5.21 20.67
N SER A 133 15.60 5.94 21.79
CA SER A 133 14.82 5.50 22.95
C SER A 133 13.43 5.01 22.53
N ASP A 134 12.86 4.06 23.27
CA ASP A 134 11.60 3.34 23.04
C ASP A 134 10.37 4.15 22.59
N GLY A 135 10.42 5.47 22.61
CA GLY A 135 9.27 6.34 22.38
C GLY A 135 8.72 6.41 20.95
N GLY A 136 9.44 5.93 19.92
CA GLY A 136 8.98 6.00 18.52
C GLY A 136 8.47 4.66 17.96
N ARG A 137 8.90 3.54 18.52
CA ARG A 137 8.56 2.21 18.01
C ARG A 137 7.14 1.78 18.32
N GLY A 138 6.55 2.31 19.38
CA GLY A 138 5.19 1.99 19.81
C GLY A 138 4.08 2.55 18.90
N THR A 139 4.41 3.33 17.87
CA THR A 139 3.41 3.92 16.96
C THR A 139 3.82 3.88 15.48
N GLN A 140 5.05 3.46 15.18
CA GLN A 140 5.61 3.46 13.82
C GLN A 140 5.49 2.06 13.19
N PRO A 141 5.22 1.96 11.87
CA PRO A 141 5.21 0.69 11.17
C PRO A 141 6.63 0.08 11.08
N LEU A 142 6.71 -1.23 11.24
CA LEU A 142 7.95 -2.01 11.05
C LEU A 142 8.31 -2.15 9.58
N ALA A 143 7.27 -2.17 8.71
CA ALA A 143 7.42 -2.20 7.26
C ALA A 143 6.37 -1.34 6.59
N VAL A 144 6.77 -0.68 5.50
CA VAL A 144 5.90 0.12 4.62
C VAL A 144 6.24 -0.23 3.19
N LEU A 145 5.23 -0.57 2.39
CA LEU A 145 5.38 -0.79 0.96
C LEU A 145 4.27 -0.07 0.20
N TYR A 146 4.65 0.52 -0.93
CA TYR A 146 3.74 1.11 -1.90
C TYR A 146 3.94 0.45 -3.26
N SER A 147 2.86 0.23 -3.99
CA SER A 147 2.92 -0.37 -5.32
C SER A 147 1.80 0.14 -6.20
N THR A 148 2.11 0.40 -7.46
CA THR A 148 1.09 0.61 -8.49
C THR A 148 0.68 -0.75 -9.06
N ILE A 149 -0.62 -0.95 -9.17
CA ILE A 149 -1.24 -2.15 -9.71
C ILE A 149 -2.10 -1.74 -10.90
N ALA A 150 -2.01 -2.48 -12.00
CA ALA A 150 -2.85 -2.28 -13.17
C ALA A 150 -3.21 -3.63 -13.78
N THR A 151 -4.39 -3.71 -14.41
CA THR A 151 -4.81 -4.89 -15.17
C THR A 151 -3.93 -5.06 -16.40
N SER A 152 -3.56 -6.29 -16.75
CA SER A 152 -2.75 -6.59 -17.94
C SER A 152 -3.59 -7.11 -19.12
N ASP A 153 -4.78 -7.61 -18.86
CA ASP A 153 -5.58 -8.38 -19.83
C ASP A 153 -6.45 -7.54 -20.77
N GLN A 154 -6.54 -6.25 -20.56
CA GLN A 154 -7.32 -5.36 -21.41
C GLN A 154 -6.41 -4.62 -22.38
N GLY A 155 -6.77 -4.57 -23.66
CA GLY A 155 -6.00 -3.85 -24.69
C GLY A 155 -5.76 -2.35 -24.39
N GLU A 156 -6.47 -1.82 -23.39
CA GLU A 156 -6.34 -0.46 -22.87
C GLU A 156 -5.48 -0.36 -21.60
N SER A 157 -4.93 -1.46 -21.08
CA SER A 157 -4.21 -1.48 -19.79
C SER A 157 -3.01 -0.53 -19.76
N LEU A 158 -2.25 -0.44 -20.85
CA LEU A 158 -1.16 0.51 -21.00
C LEU A 158 -1.65 1.96 -21.05
N CYS A 159 -2.81 2.19 -21.65
CA CYS A 159 -3.45 3.50 -21.71
C CYS A 159 -3.91 3.94 -20.32
N ASN A 160 -4.58 3.06 -19.59
CA ASN A 160 -5.04 3.30 -18.23
C ASN A 160 -3.88 3.56 -17.27
N LEU A 161 -2.82 2.75 -17.35
CA LEU A 161 -1.62 2.97 -16.56
C LEU A 161 -0.93 4.29 -16.89
N ASN A 162 -0.80 4.63 -18.17
CA ASN A 162 -0.19 5.89 -18.59
C ASN A 162 -1.03 7.09 -18.18
N THR A 163 -2.36 7.02 -18.30
CA THR A 163 -3.28 8.06 -17.82
C THR A 163 -3.19 8.22 -16.31
N TYR A 164 -3.09 7.13 -15.57
CA TYR A 164 -2.89 7.15 -14.13
C TYR A 164 -1.57 7.84 -13.73
N LEU A 165 -0.46 7.51 -14.41
CA LEU A 165 0.86 8.06 -14.11
C LEU A 165 1.04 9.52 -14.58
N ARG A 166 0.18 10.02 -15.48
CA ARG A 166 0.26 11.38 -16.05
C ARG A 166 -1.08 12.10 -16.01
N PRO A 167 -1.69 12.32 -14.84
CA PRO A 167 -3.03 12.89 -14.72
C PRO A 167 -3.15 14.33 -15.29
N ASN A 168 -2.03 15.03 -15.48
CA ASN A 168 -1.97 16.41 -15.99
C ASN A 168 -1.31 16.53 -17.37
N ALA A 169 -1.05 15.44 -18.06
CA ALA A 169 -0.59 15.48 -19.44
C ALA A 169 -1.78 15.82 -20.36
N LEU A 170 -2.24 17.09 -20.29
CA LEU A 170 -3.07 17.65 -21.36
C LEU A 170 -2.24 17.58 -22.64
N PRO A 171 -2.84 17.22 -23.79
CA PRO A 171 -2.15 17.31 -25.07
C PRO A 171 -1.84 18.79 -25.32
N ASP A 172 -0.61 19.19 -25.07
CA ASP A 172 -0.15 20.50 -25.49
C ASP A 172 -0.08 20.51 -27.01
N GLN A 173 -1.01 21.23 -27.60
CA GLN A 173 -1.20 21.32 -29.04
C GLN A 173 -0.04 22.05 -29.75
N ASN A 174 0.98 22.52 -29.00
CA ASN A 174 2.01 23.41 -29.53
C ASN A 174 3.46 22.97 -29.29
N GLU A 175 3.72 21.80 -28.68
CA GLU A 175 5.10 21.31 -28.59
C GLU A 175 5.42 20.31 -29.71
N PRO A 176 6.57 20.45 -30.39
CA PRO A 176 7.04 19.41 -31.31
C PRO A 176 7.32 18.15 -30.48
N SER A 177 6.55 17.10 -30.75
CA SER A 177 6.56 15.81 -30.06
C SER A 177 7.95 15.39 -29.59
N PRO A 178 8.20 15.28 -28.27
CA PRO A 178 9.37 14.54 -27.81
C PRO A 178 9.17 13.08 -28.20
N THR A 179 10.15 12.51 -28.87
CA THR A 179 10.16 11.16 -29.43
C THR A 179 10.10 10.04 -28.35
N SER A 180 9.83 10.37 -27.10
CA SER A 180 9.77 9.44 -25.99
C SER A 180 8.65 9.80 -25.01
N GLY A 181 7.44 9.38 -25.30
CA GLY A 181 6.33 9.58 -24.38
C GLY A 181 4.94 9.70 -25.02
N ARG A 182 4.84 9.45 -26.31
CA ARG A 182 3.55 9.39 -27.02
C ARG A 182 2.76 8.19 -26.52
N LEU A 183 1.50 8.42 -26.17
CA LEU A 183 0.54 7.33 -26.02
C LEU A 183 0.60 6.44 -27.26
N PRO A 184 0.54 5.13 -27.14
CA PRO A 184 0.33 4.26 -28.29
C PRO A 184 -0.89 4.76 -29.08
N ASP A 185 -0.83 4.69 -30.41
CA ASP A 185 -1.95 5.13 -31.28
C ASP A 185 -3.26 4.38 -30.97
N SER A 186 -3.19 3.28 -30.21
CA SER A 186 -4.31 2.52 -29.64
C SER A 186 -5.00 3.17 -28.45
N CYS A 187 -4.48 4.27 -27.92
CA CYS A 187 -5.05 4.99 -26.76
C CYS A 187 -5.82 6.28 -27.20
N ASN A 188 -6.14 6.46 -28.48
CA ASN A 188 -6.93 7.57 -29.00
C ASN A 188 -8.36 7.10 -29.35
#